data_9e979dbe798849d83b98dbe787c2e0f5
#
_entry.id   9e979dbe798849d83b98dbe787c2e0f5
#
_cell.length_a   1.000
_cell.length_b   1.000
_cell.length_c   1.000
_cell.angle_alpha   90.00
_cell.angle_beta   90.00
_cell.angle_gamma   90.00
#
_symmetry.space_group_name_H-M   'P 1'
#
loop_
_entity.id
_entity.type
_entity.pdbx_description
1 polymer ?
#
loop_
_entity_poly.entity_id
_entity_poly.type
_entity_poly.pdbx_seq_one_letter_code
_entity_poly.pdbx_strand_id
1 'polypeptide(L)'
;GVAVSDPDGAIASPVCVLPAQEVLSHARTFKAVLEDWEPELLLCGRPKTLAGEDGPQAQKITAQAEQIAKNCQLPLEFTDERLSSAEAKKILRAQGLSEKAMRGKVDMVAASLFLQSWLDAQMNKGD
;
A
#
# COMPACT_ATOMS: atom_id res chain seq x y z
N GLY A 1 -1.66 0.16 -5.84
CA GLY A 1 -2.79 -0.17 -4.97
C GLY A 1 -2.85 0.73 -3.74
N VAL A 2 -4.05 1.11 -3.38
CA VAL A 2 -4.30 1.96 -2.22
C VAL A 2 -5.17 1.22 -1.22
N ALA A 3 -4.76 1.23 0.05
CA ALA A 3 -5.51 0.65 1.15
C ALA A 3 -5.45 1.60 2.35
N VAL A 4 -6.42 1.52 3.23
CA VAL A 4 -6.47 2.35 4.43
C VAL A 4 -6.80 1.49 5.65
N SER A 5 -6.38 1.96 6.83
CA SER A 5 -6.78 1.35 8.09
C SER A 5 -8.04 2.02 8.62
N ASP A 6 -8.75 1.33 9.52
CA ASP A 6 -9.82 1.94 10.30
C ASP A 6 -9.21 2.94 11.31
N PRO A 7 -10.03 3.79 11.94
CA PRO A 7 -9.52 4.76 12.92
C PRO A 7 -8.76 4.13 14.10
N ASP A 8 -9.12 2.90 14.46
CA ASP A 8 -8.48 2.18 15.57
C ASP A 8 -7.16 1.55 15.19
N GLY A 9 -6.82 1.52 13.88
CA GLY A 9 -5.60 0.91 13.40
C GLY A 9 -5.57 -0.60 13.49
N ALA A 10 -6.74 -1.24 13.47
CA ALA A 10 -6.87 -2.69 13.63
C ALA A 10 -7.08 -3.43 12.31
N ILE A 11 -7.84 -2.86 11.39
CA ILE A 11 -8.25 -3.52 10.14
C ILE A 11 -7.87 -2.69 8.93
N ALA A 12 -7.20 -3.32 7.97
CA ALA A 12 -6.88 -2.71 6.68
C ALA A 12 -7.94 -3.09 5.65
N SER A 13 -8.34 -2.10 4.84
CA SER A 13 -9.32 -2.31 3.77
C SER A 13 -8.77 -1.81 2.44
N PRO A 14 -8.94 -2.57 1.35
CA PRO A 14 -8.57 -2.08 0.02
C PRO A 14 -9.50 -0.96 -0.40
N VAL A 15 -8.96 0.07 -1.06
CA VAL A 15 -9.74 1.24 -1.49
C VAL A 15 -9.83 1.29 -3.00
N CYS A 16 -8.69 1.37 -3.69
CA CYS A 16 -8.67 1.52 -5.15
C CYS A 16 -7.28 1.24 -5.70
N VAL A 17 -7.20 1.25 -7.02
CA VAL A 17 -5.92 1.22 -7.73
C VAL A 17 -5.83 2.52 -8.52
N LEU A 18 -4.78 3.29 -8.29
CA LEU A 18 -4.52 4.53 -9.01
C LEU A 18 -3.21 4.41 -9.78
N PRO A 19 -3.12 5.01 -10.99
CA PRO A 19 -1.84 5.11 -11.68
C PRO A 19 -0.84 5.88 -10.81
N ALA A 20 0.41 5.42 -10.79
CA ALA A 20 1.45 6.05 -9.99
C ALA A 20 1.58 7.55 -10.30
N GLN A 21 1.41 7.92 -11.56
CA GLN A 21 1.51 9.29 -12.01
C GLN A 21 0.46 10.20 -11.35
N GLU A 22 -0.76 9.70 -11.12
CA GLU A 22 -1.80 10.45 -10.44
C GLU A 22 -1.49 10.68 -8.98
N VAL A 23 -0.87 9.70 -8.34
CA VAL A 23 -0.44 9.82 -6.94
C VAL A 23 0.72 10.81 -6.83
N LEU A 24 1.71 10.69 -7.73
CA LEU A 24 2.88 11.57 -7.73
C LEU A 24 2.54 13.02 -8.03
N SER A 25 1.59 13.27 -8.93
CA SER A 25 1.16 14.61 -9.29
C SER A 25 0.13 15.21 -8.33
N HIS A 26 -0.26 14.45 -7.30
CA HIS A 26 -1.27 14.86 -6.33
C HIS A 26 -2.60 15.21 -7.03
N ALA A 27 -2.99 14.33 -7.97
CA ALA A 27 -4.19 14.53 -8.79
C ALA A 27 -5.47 14.48 -7.95
N ARG A 28 -6.57 14.95 -8.53
CA ARG A 28 -7.87 15.00 -7.86
C ARG A 28 -8.31 13.62 -7.34
N THR A 29 -8.04 12.56 -8.09
CA THR A 29 -8.38 11.19 -7.69
C THR A 29 -7.70 10.81 -6.38
N PHE A 30 -6.43 11.18 -6.21
CA PHE A 30 -5.68 10.91 -4.98
C PHE A 30 -6.12 11.84 -3.85
N LYS A 31 -6.35 13.12 -4.15
CA LYS A 31 -6.84 14.08 -3.16
C LYS A 31 -8.17 13.64 -2.56
N ALA A 32 -9.05 13.06 -3.38
CA ALA A 32 -10.34 12.55 -2.91
C ALA A 32 -10.17 11.44 -1.87
N VAL A 33 -9.19 10.55 -2.07
CA VAL A 33 -8.89 9.51 -1.08
C VAL A 33 -8.42 10.13 0.23
N LEU A 34 -7.54 11.13 0.15
CA LEU A 34 -7.04 11.81 1.34
C LEU A 34 -8.16 12.54 2.11
N GLU A 35 -9.08 13.17 1.40
CA GLU A 35 -10.22 13.86 2.01
C GLU A 35 -11.20 12.89 2.65
N ASP A 36 -11.46 11.75 1.99
CA ASP A 36 -12.42 10.77 2.48
C ASP A 36 -11.93 10.04 3.73
N TRP A 37 -10.63 9.76 3.82
CA TRP A 37 -10.08 8.90 4.87
C TRP A 37 -9.23 9.62 5.90
N GLU A 38 -8.79 10.85 5.62
CA GLU A 38 -8.01 11.69 6.52
C GLU A 38 -6.85 10.92 7.19
N PRO A 39 -5.93 10.34 6.39
CA PRO A 39 -4.86 9.53 6.95
C PRO A 39 -3.86 10.37 7.76
N GLU A 40 -3.24 9.73 8.74
CA GLU A 40 -2.24 10.36 9.61
C GLU A 40 -0.82 9.92 9.27
N LEU A 41 -0.66 8.85 8.52
CA LEU A 41 0.63 8.26 8.18
C LEU A 41 0.55 7.67 6.77
N LEU A 42 1.59 7.88 5.99
CA LEU A 42 1.73 7.25 4.68
C LEU A 42 2.66 6.05 4.82
N LEU A 43 2.14 4.87 4.51
CA LEU A 43 2.94 3.63 4.50
C LEU A 43 3.16 3.21 3.06
N CYS A 44 4.40 2.96 2.69
CA CYS A 44 4.77 2.55 1.35
C CYS A 44 5.49 1.22 1.36
N GLY A 45 5.10 0.32 0.45
CA GLY A 45 5.82 -0.92 0.25
C GLY A 45 7.10 -0.67 -0.54
N ARG A 46 8.21 -1.24 -0.07
CA ARG A 46 9.50 -1.10 -0.73
C ARG A 46 10.10 -2.48 -0.97
N PRO A 47 10.27 -2.89 -2.24
CA PRO A 47 10.87 -4.19 -2.52
C PRO A 47 12.35 -4.18 -2.17
N LYS A 48 12.82 -5.30 -1.60
CA LYS A 48 14.24 -5.51 -1.35
C LYS A 48 14.76 -6.58 -2.29
N THR A 49 16.04 -6.50 -2.63
CA THR A 49 16.68 -7.55 -3.39
C THR A 49 16.83 -8.81 -2.53
N LEU A 50 17.12 -9.94 -3.16
CA LEU A 50 17.34 -11.21 -2.45
C LEU A 50 18.48 -11.11 -1.44
N ALA A 51 19.43 -10.20 -1.68
CA ALA A 51 20.57 -9.96 -0.77
C ALA A 51 20.21 -8.99 0.36
N GLY A 52 18.99 -8.46 0.36
CA GLY A 52 18.56 -7.50 1.38
C GLY A 52 19.03 -6.08 1.16
N GLU A 53 19.69 -5.81 0.05
CA GLU A 53 20.21 -4.49 -0.30
C GLU A 53 19.19 -3.72 -1.13
N ASP A 54 19.24 -2.39 -1.05
CA ASP A 54 18.39 -1.51 -1.86
C ASP A 54 18.93 -1.45 -3.29
N GLY A 55 18.17 -2.00 -4.24
CA GLY A 55 18.51 -1.91 -5.65
C GLY A 55 18.01 -0.59 -6.25
N PRO A 56 18.31 -0.36 -7.57
CA PRO A 56 17.86 0.86 -8.25
C PRO A 56 16.35 1.08 -8.18
N GLN A 57 15.56 0.01 -8.25
CA GLN A 57 14.10 0.10 -8.17
C GLN A 57 13.65 0.57 -6.78
N ALA A 58 14.29 0.05 -5.72
CA ALA A 58 13.97 0.47 -4.35
C ALA A 58 14.31 1.94 -4.13
N GLN A 59 15.44 2.41 -4.70
CA GLN A 59 15.82 3.83 -4.62
C GLN A 59 14.81 4.72 -5.31
N LYS A 60 14.31 4.31 -6.48
CA LYS A 60 13.29 5.05 -7.22
C LYS A 60 11.99 5.14 -6.42
N ILE A 61 11.56 4.03 -5.86
CA ILE A 61 10.34 3.98 -5.04
C ILE A 61 10.49 4.85 -3.80
N THR A 62 11.65 4.84 -3.15
CA THR A 62 11.93 5.69 -2.00
C THR A 62 11.78 7.17 -2.35
N ALA A 63 12.38 7.60 -3.46
CA ALA A 63 12.30 9.00 -3.91
C ALA A 63 10.86 9.39 -4.22
N GLN A 64 10.11 8.52 -4.89
CA GLN A 64 8.71 8.76 -5.21
C GLN A 64 7.84 8.85 -3.96
N ALA A 65 8.06 7.96 -2.99
CA ALA A 65 7.31 7.95 -1.73
C ALA A 65 7.58 9.22 -0.92
N GLU A 66 8.83 9.69 -0.89
CA GLU A 66 9.19 10.94 -0.22
C GLU A 66 8.50 12.13 -0.86
N GLN A 67 8.41 12.15 -2.19
CA GLN A 67 7.67 13.19 -2.93
C GLN A 67 6.20 13.20 -2.56
N ILE A 68 5.58 12.02 -2.53
CA ILE A 68 4.17 11.87 -2.18
C ILE A 68 3.92 12.34 -0.75
N ALA A 69 4.75 11.90 0.19
CA ALA A 69 4.62 12.28 1.60
C ALA A 69 4.74 13.80 1.79
N LYS A 70 5.67 14.43 1.07
CA LYS A 70 5.84 15.87 1.11
C LYS A 70 4.60 16.60 0.59
N ASN A 71 4.04 16.13 -0.52
CA ASN A 71 2.83 16.73 -1.09
C ASN A 71 1.61 16.56 -0.18
N CYS A 72 1.53 15.45 0.56
CA CYS A 72 0.44 15.17 1.48
C CYS A 72 0.66 15.76 2.86
N GLN A 73 1.88 16.19 3.18
CA GLN A 73 2.27 16.68 4.50
C GLN A 73 2.06 15.60 5.57
N LEU A 74 2.39 14.35 5.24
CA LEU A 74 2.26 13.21 6.12
C LEU A 74 3.62 12.59 6.43
N PRO A 75 3.80 12.04 7.63
CA PRO A 75 4.99 11.23 7.90
C PRO A 75 4.97 9.96 7.04
N LEU A 76 6.14 9.46 6.72
CA LEU A 76 6.33 8.33 5.83
C LEU A 76 7.04 7.19 6.53
N GLU A 77 6.53 5.98 6.35
CA GLU A 77 7.22 4.75 6.74
C GLU A 77 7.22 3.76 5.59
N PHE A 78 8.19 2.87 5.59
CA PHE A 78 8.31 1.81 4.60
C PHE A 78 8.13 0.44 5.24
N THR A 79 7.60 -0.50 4.46
CA THR A 79 7.51 -1.90 4.86
C THR A 79 7.85 -2.78 3.64
N ASP A 80 8.25 -4.02 3.92
CA ASP A 80 8.56 -4.98 2.87
C ASP A 80 7.26 -5.61 2.37
N GLU A 81 6.97 -5.50 1.06
CA GLU A 81 5.73 -6.01 0.47
C GLU A 81 5.90 -7.36 -0.25
N ARG A 82 7.01 -8.07 -0.01
CA ARG A 82 7.25 -9.35 -0.68
C ARG A 82 6.10 -10.33 -0.41
N LEU A 83 5.73 -11.08 -1.45
CA LEU A 83 4.70 -12.13 -1.44
C LEU A 83 3.26 -11.65 -1.30
N SER A 84 3.01 -10.36 -1.07
CA SER A 84 1.65 -9.84 -0.94
C SER A 84 0.80 -10.06 -2.19
N SER A 85 1.38 -9.92 -3.38
CA SER A 85 0.65 -10.12 -4.64
C SER A 85 0.24 -11.57 -4.85
N ALA A 86 1.11 -12.53 -4.50
CA ALA A 86 0.80 -13.96 -4.60
C ALA A 86 -0.33 -14.33 -3.65
N GLU A 87 -0.29 -13.81 -2.43
CA GLU A 87 -1.33 -14.06 -1.44
C GLU A 87 -2.66 -13.40 -1.84
N ALA A 88 -2.60 -12.19 -2.40
CA ALA A 88 -3.79 -11.51 -2.91
C ALA A 88 -4.47 -12.32 -4.00
N LYS A 89 -3.71 -12.88 -4.94
CA LYS A 89 -4.26 -13.75 -5.98
C LYS A 89 -4.94 -14.99 -5.41
N LYS A 90 -4.33 -15.60 -4.40
CA LYS A 90 -4.88 -16.77 -3.74
C LYS A 90 -6.23 -16.46 -3.09
N ILE A 91 -6.34 -15.33 -2.42
CA ILE A 91 -7.58 -14.87 -1.79
C ILE A 91 -8.66 -14.63 -2.84
N LEU A 92 -8.33 -13.94 -3.92
CA LEU A 92 -9.28 -13.63 -4.97
C LEU A 92 -9.77 -14.88 -5.70
N ARG A 93 -8.88 -15.86 -5.93
CA ARG A 93 -9.27 -17.14 -6.51
C ARG A 93 -10.23 -17.90 -5.60
N ALA A 94 -9.99 -17.86 -4.29
CA ALA A 94 -10.87 -18.49 -3.31
C ALA A 94 -12.27 -17.85 -3.32
N GLN A 95 -12.38 -16.59 -3.72
CA GLN A 95 -13.65 -15.90 -3.89
C GLN A 95 -14.32 -16.18 -5.23
N GLY A 96 -13.69 -17.02 -6.07
CA GLY A 96 -14.24 -17.41 -7.35
C GLY A 96 -13.99 -16.46 -8.50
N LEU A 97 -13.08 -15.49 -8.34
CA LEU A 97 -12.79 -14.54 -9.41
C LEU A 97 -11.89 -15.16 -10.49
N SER A 98 -12.21 -14.85 -11.76
CA SER A 98 -11.41 -15.26 -12.90
C SER A 98 -10.12 -14.44 -12.98
N GLU A 99 -9.15 -14.91 -13.77
CA GLU A 99 -7.91 -14.16 -14.00
C GLU A 99 -8.18 -12.74 -14.51
N LYS A 100 -9.16 -12.60 -15.41
CA LYS A 100 -9.52 -11.29 -15.95
C LYS A 100 -10.10 -10.37 -14.88
N ALA A 101 -10.97 -10.89 -14.02
CA ALA A 101 -11.57 -10.11 -12.94
C ALA A 101 -10.55 -9.71 -11.88
N MET A 102 -9.51 -10.54 -11.67
CA MET A 102 -8.47 -10.26 -10.69
C MET A 102 -7.55 -9.11 -11.09
N ARG A 103 -7.32 -8.90 -12.40
CA ARG A 103 -6.33 -7.95 -12.91
C ARG A 103 -6.47 -6.53 -12.35
N GLY A 104 -7.69 -6.09 -12.10
CA GLY A 104 -7.92 -4.75 -11.56
C GLY A 104 -7.97 -4.68 -10.05
N LYS A 105 -7.79 -5.80 -9.36
CA LYS A 105 -7.99 -5.87 -7.91
C LYS A 105 -6.76 -6.35 -7.12
N VAL A 106 -5.84 -7.06 -7.77
CA VAL A 106 -4.67 -7.66 -7.09
C VAL A 106 -3.88 -6.60 -6.33
N ASP A 107 -3.61 -5.46 -6.93
CA ASP A 107 -2.76 -4.45 -6.32
C ASP A 107 -3.37 -3.83 -5.07
N MET A 108 -4.68 -3.56 -5.06
CA MET A 108 -5.30 -2.99 -3.86
C MET A 108 -5.48 -4.02 -2.76
N VAL A 109 -5.71 -5.29 -3.11
CA VAL A 109 -5.77 -6.36 -2.11
C VAL A 109 -4.38 -6.62 -1.54
N ALA A 110 -3.34 -6.64 -2.38
CA ALA A 110 -1.97 -6.76 -1.90
C ALA A 110 -1.60 -5.62 -0.94
N ALA A 111 -2.01 -4.39 -1.27
CA ALA A 111 -1.79 -3.23 -0.41
C ALA A 111 -2.46 -3.42 0.95
N SER A 112 -3.70 -3.92 0.97
CA SER A 112 -4.40 -4.17 2.24
C SER A 112 -3.73 -5.27 3.06
N LEU A 113 -3.15 -6.29 2.41
CA LEU A 113 -2.47 -7.37 3.11
C LEU A 113 -1.18 -6.90 3.80
N PHE A 114 -0.35 -6.13 3.11
CA PHE A 114 0.87 -5.65 3.76
C PHE A 114 0.57 -4.56 4.80
N LEU A 115 -0.48 -3.77 4.59
CA LEU A 115 -0.92 -2.82 5.61
C LEU A 115 -1.41 -3.56 6.86
N GLN A 116 -2.20 -4.62 6.69
CA GLN A 116 -2.67 -5.43 7.81
C GLN A 116 -1.49 -6.04 8.58
N SER A 117 -0.51 -6.56 7.87
CA SER A 117 0.70 -7.12 8.48
C SER A 117 1.44 -6.06 9.31
N TRP A 118 1.55 -4.84 8.79
CA TRP A 118 2.18 -3.74 9.51
C TRP A 118 1.38 -3.34 10.75
N LEU A 119 0.05 -3.26 10.63
CA LEU A 119 -0.83 -2.94 11.76
C LEU A 119 -0.71 -3.98 12.87
N ASP A 120 -0.72 -5.26 12.51
CA ASP A 120 -0.57 -6.35 13.46
C ASP A 120 0.77 -6.27 14.21
N ALA A 121 1.84 -5.92 13.50
CA ALA A 121 3.16 -5.75 14.10
C ALA A 121 3.19 -4.56 15.07
N GLN A 122 2.47 -3.47 14.76
CA GLN A 122 2.39 -2.32 15.66
C GLN A 122 1.61 -2.67 16.94
N MET A 123 0.53 -3.43 16.83
CA MET A 123 -0.23 -3.88 18.00
C MET A 123 0.63 -4.75 18.93
N ASN A 124 1.43 -5.63 18.35
CA ASN A 124 2.33 -6.48 19.12
C ASN A 124 3.44 -5.70 19.83
N LYS A 125 3.87 -4.57 19.27
CA LYS A 125 4.87 -3.69 19.86
C LYS A 125 4.31 -2.83 21.00
N GLY A 126 3.00 -2.60 20.99
CA GLY A 126 2.34 -1.75 21.98
C GLY A 126 2.24 -2.34 23.37
N ASP A 127 2.58 -3.60 23.48
CA ASP A 127 2.62 -4.30 24.76
C ASP A 127 4.02 -4.24 25.33
#